data_16196ee8ec051a68361992ec9a301a34
#
_entry.id   16196ee8ec051a68361992ec9a301a34
#
_cell.length_a   1.000
_cell.length_b   1.000
_cell.length_c   1.000
_cell.angle_alpha   90.00
_cell.angle_beta   90.00
_cell.angle_gamma   90.00
#
_symmetry.space_group_name_H-M   'P 1'
#
loop_
_entity.id
_entity.type
_entity.pdbx_description
1 polymer ?
#
loop_
_entity_poly.entity_id
_entity_poly.type
_entity_poly.pdbx_seq_one_letter_code
_entity_poly.pdbx_strand_id
1 'polypeptide(L)'
;MKFNAYTTPSAMGRELGERLKRARLNLDLTQEEVAQSAGISRYTVKILEQGDGKVQDLMALLIALDCTEQLDNLLVPQIISPIQLFKLRGKIRRRASGTNHDAITSQRNKITKEDLDW
;
A
#
# COMPACT_ATOMS: atom_id res chain seq x y z
N MET A 1 3.72 -9.68 -16.82
CA MET A 1 2.27 -9.50 -16.60
C MET A 1 1.98 -8.05 -16.24
N LYS A 2 0.93 -7.50 -16.79
CA LYS A 2 0.47 -6.16 -16.42
C LYS A 2 -0.76 -6.29 -15.53
N PHE A 3 -0.78 -5.49 -14.47
CA PHE A 3 -1.95 -5.45 -13.58
C PHE A 3 -3.05 -4.60 -14.20
N ASN A 4 -4.28 -5.04 -14.03
CA ASN A 4 -5.45 -4.28 -14.48
C ASN A 4 -6.62 -4.57 -13.55
N ALA A 5 -7.78 -3.97 -13.85
CA ALA A 5 -8.95 -4.08 -12.98
C ALA A 5 -9.50 -5.51 -12.88
N TYR A 6 -9.14 -6.37 -13.81
CA TYR A 6 -9.63 -7.76 -13.83
C TYR A 6 -8.64 -8.75 -13.24
N THR A 7 -7.44 -8.29 -12.87
CA THR A 7 -6.44 -9.16 -12.25
C THR A 7 -6.88 -9.43 -10.81
N THR A 8 -6.91 -10.71 -10.42
CA THR A 8 -7.30 -11.05 -9.05
C THR A 8 -6.19 -10.66 -8.07
N PRO A 9 -6.56 -10.36 -6.83
CA PRO A 9 -5.54 -10.08 -5.80
C PRO A 9 -4.53 -11.22 -5.65
N SER A 10 -4.98 -12.46 -5.76
CA SER A 10 -4.08 -13.61 -5.66
C SER A 10 -3.07 -13.63 -6.80
N ALA A 11 -3.52 -13.34 -8.02
CA ALA A 11 -2.62 -13.29 -9.17
C ALA A 11 -1.64 -12.13 -9.07
N MET A 12 -2.10 -10.98 -8.57
CA MET A 12 -1.22 -9.83 -8.33
C MET A 12 -0.13 -10.17 -7.33
N GLY A 13 -0.51 -10.85 -6.24
CA GLY A 13 0.45 -11.26 -5.22
C GLY A 13 1.51 -12.18 -5.77
N ARG A 14 1.09 -13.19 -6.54
CA ARG A 14 2.05 -14.13 -7.13
C ARG A 14 2.98 -13.45 -8.10
N GLU A 15 2.46 -12.53 -8.92
CA GLU A 15 3.29 -11.79 -9.86
C GLU A 15 4.29 -10.90 -9.12
N LEU A 16 3.85 -10.24 -8.07
CA LEU A 16 4.75 -9.43 -7.24
C LEU A 16 5.84 -10.31 -6.64
N GLY A 17 5.46 -11.47 -6.12
CA GLY A 17 6.42 -12.43 -5.56
C GLY A 17 7.49 -12.86 -6.58
N GLU A 18 7.06 -13.09 -7.81
CA GLU A 18 7.99 -13.44 -8.89
C GLU A 18 8.94 -12.28 -9.19
N ARG A 19 8.43 -11.06 -9.18
CA ARG A 19 9.27 -9.87 -9.40
C ARG A 19 10.28 -9.69 -8.27
N LEU A 20 9.87 -9.95 -7.03
CA LEU A 20 10.78 -9.90 -5.89
C LEU A 20 11.90 -10.93 -6.03
N LYS A 21 11.53 -12.15 -6.40
CA LYS A 21 12.50 -13.21 -6.60
C LYS A 21 13.48 -12.85 -7.72
N ARG A 22 12.97 -12.30 -8.81
CA ARG A 22 13.83 -11.90 -9.93
C ARG A 22 14.78 -10.79 -9.52
N ALA A 23 14.29 -9.80 -8.77
CA ALA A 23 15.13 -8.72 -8.28
C ALA A 23 16.26 -9.27 -7.40
N ARG A 24 15.92 -10.25 -6.54
CA ARG A 24 16.92 -10.89 -5.69
C ARG A 24 17.97 -11.61 -6.51
N LEU A 25 17.53 -12.39 -7.49
CA LEU A 25 18.44 -13.16 -8.34
C LEU A 25 19.31 -12.25 -9.21
N ASN A 26 18.77 -11.11 -9.64
CA ASN A 26 19.53 -10.13 -10.41
C ASN A 26 20.68 -9.53 -9.60
N LEU A 27 20.53 -9.49 -8.27
CA LEU A 27 21.60 -9.05 -7.36
C LEU A 27 22.48 -10.20 -6.91
N ASP A 28 22.22 -11.40 -7.43
CA ASP A 28 23.00 -12.60 -7.12
C ASP A 28 22.96 -12.92 -5.62
N LEU A 29 21.79 -12.77 -5.01
CA LEU A 29 21.61 -13.00 -3.58
C LEU A 29 20.76 -14.26 -3.33
N THR A 30 21.12 -15.01 -2.28
CA THR A 30 20.27 -16.10 -1.80
C THR A 30 19.15 -15.52 -0.91
N GLN A 31 18.14 -16.35 -0.66
CA GLN A 31 17.06 -15.95 0.26
C GLN A 31 17.61 -15.61 1.64
N GLU A 32 18.61 -16.38 2.09
CA GLU A 32 19.19 -16.13 3.39
C GLU A 32 19.96 -14.83 3.44
N GLU A 33 20.71 -14.52 2.40
CA GLU A 33 21.49 -13.28 2.34
C GLU A 33 20.59 -12.06 2.36
N VAL A 34 19.52 -12.08 1.57
CA VAL A 34 18.62 -10.94 1.54
C VAL A 34 17.81 -10.83 2.83
N ALA A 35 17.50 -11.97 3.46
CA ALA A 35 16.80 -11.98 4.75
C ALA A 35 17.65 -11.29 5.82
N GLN A 36 18.93 -11.59 5.87
CA GLN A 36 19.85 -10.95 6.82
C GLN A 36 19.92 -9.45 6.57
N SER A 37 20.03 -9.05 5.33
CA SER A 37 20.09 -7.64 4.97
C SER A 37 18.79 -6.90 5.34
N ALA A 38 17.65 -7.55 5.17
CA ALA A 38 16.35 -6.95 5.45
C ALA A 38 15.97 -7.00 6.93
N GLY A 39 16.65 -7.84 7.72
CA GLY A 39 16.29 -8.00 9.13
C GLY A 39 15.05 -8.85 9.32
N ILE A 40 14.75 -9.75 8.40
CA ILE A 40 13.60 -10.66 8.49
C ILE A 40 14.11 -12.10 8.36
N SER A 41 13.23 -13.07 8.64
CA SER A 41 13.63 -14.46 8.54
C SER A 41 13.62 -14.92 7.08
N ARG A 42 14.41 -15.95 6.80
CA ARG A 42 14.41 -16.57 5.48
C ARG A 42 13.01 -17.08 5.11
N TYR A 43 12.28 -17.60 6.09
CA TYR A 43 10.92 -18.06 5.88
C TYR A 43 10.02 -16.91 5.43
N THR A 44 10.19 -15.72 6.01
CA THR A 44 9.43 -14.54 5.62
C THR A 44 9.73 -14.16 4.16
N VAL A 45 11.00 -14.23 3.75
CA VAL A 45 11.36 -13.98 2.36
C VAL A 45 10.66 -14.97 1.44
N LYS A 46 10.66 -16.25 1.81
CA LYS A 46 9.99 -17.28 1.03
C LYS A 46 8.51 -16.99 0.87
N ILE A 47 7.85 -16.58 1.96
CA ILE A 47 6.42 -16.27 1.93
C ILE A 47 6.15 -15.06 1.02
N LEU A 48 6.98 -14.04 1.10
CA LEU A 48 6.82 -12.85 0.24
C LEU A 48 7.00 -13.21 -1.23
N GLU A 49 7.95 -14.09 -1.54
CA GLU A 49 8.17 -14.52 -2.92
C GLU A 49 7.04 -15.41 -3.44
N GLN A 50 6.23 -15.95 -2.54
CA GLN A 50 5.03 -16.70 -2.91
C GLN A 50 3.80 -15.78 -3.06
N GLY A 51 3.95 -14.51 -2.75
CA GLY A 51 2.86 -13.54 -2.89
C GLY A 51 2.07 -13.30 -1.63
N ASP A 52 2.60 -13.73 -0.48
CA ASP A 52 1.94 -13.56 0.81
C ASP A 52 2.85 -12.78 1.74
N GLY A 53 2.32 -12.46 2.93
CA GLY A 53 3.12 -11.83 3.96
C GLY A 53 2.56 -10.49 4.41
N LYS A 54 3.34 -9.82 5.24
CA LYS A 54 2.96 -8.53 5.82
C LYS A 54 3.54 -7.39 5.01
N VAL A 55 2.80 -6.27 4.97
CA VAL A 55 3.26 -5.10 4.23
C VAL A 55 4.60 -4.60 4.78
N GLN A 56 4.75 -4.58 6.10
CA GLN A 56 5.99 -4.11 6.70
C GLN A 56 7.20 -4.96 6.29
N ASP A 57 7.02 -6.28 6.25
CA ASP A 57 8.09 -7.19 5.81
C ASP A 57 8.41 -6.98 4.34
N LEU A 58 7.39 -6.72 3.53
CA LEU A 58 7.58 -6.42 2.12
C LEU A 58 8.41 -5.15 1.95
N MET A 59 8.11 -4.11 2.74
CA MET A 59 8.89 -2.88 2.68
C MET A 59 10.34 -3.12 3.04
N ALA A 60 10.58 -3.91 4.09
CA ALA A 60 11.96 -4.25 4.50
C ALA A 60 12.69 -4.98 3.38
N LEU A 61 12.02 -5.90 2.70
CA LEU A 61 12.62 -6.64 1.61
C LEU A 61 12.94 -5.72 0.42
N LEU A 62 12.05 -4.79 0.10
CA LEU A 62 12.28 -3.85 -1.00
C LEU A 62 13.47 -2.93 -0.71
N ILE A 63 13.65 -2.54 0.55
CA ILE A 63 14.84 -1.76 0.94
C ILE A 63 16.10 -2.58 0.71
N ALA A 64 16.09 -3.85 1.13
CA ALA A 64 17.24 -4.74 0.97
C ALA A 64 17.55 -5.01 -0.51
N LEU A 65 16.53 -4.98 -1.37
CA LEU A 65 16.70 -5.20 -2.81
C LEU A 65 17.02 -3.91 -3.57
N ASP A 66 17.16 -2.79 -2.87
CA ASP A 66 17.43 -1.48 -3.46
C ASP A 66 16.33 -1.06 -4.42
N CYS A 67 15.08 -1.29 -4.02
CA CYS A 67 13.92 -0.97 -4.84
C CYS A 67 13.06 0.14 -4.23
N THR A 68 13.64 0.96 -3.35
CA THR A 68 12.88 2.01 -2.66
C THR A 68 12.33 3.07 -3.60
N GLU A 69 13.04 3.35 -4.70
CA GLU A 69 12.55 4.33 -5.66
C GLU A 69 11.25 3.91 -6.31
N GLN A 70 11.03 2.61 -6.45
CA GLN A 70 9.79 2.11 -7.04
C GLN A 70 8.59 2.29 -6.12
N LEU A 71 8.83 2.43 -4.83
CA LEU A 71 7.75 2.70 -3.87
C LEU A 71 7.15 4.10 -4.07
N ASP A 72 7.94 5.04 -4.56
CA ASP A 72 7.43 6.37 -4.84
C ASP A 72 6.39 6.36 -5.96
N ASN A 73 6.41 5.33 -6.79
CA ASN A 73 5.44 5.17 -7.87
C ASN A 73 4.19 4.42 -7.43
N LEU A 74 4.21 3.86 -6.23
CA LEU A 74 3.05 3.18 -5.68
C LEU A 74 2.13 4.22 -5.06
N LEU A 75 0.95 4.42 -5.65
CA LEU A 75 -0.01 5.41 -5.18
C LEU A 75 0.62 6.80 -5.10
N VAL A 76 1.10 7.25 -6.26
CA VAL A 76 1.74 8.57 -6.35
C VAL A 76 0.77 9.65 -5.86
N PRO A 77 1.23 10.55 -4.97
CA PRO A 77 0.37 11.65 -4.53
C PRO A 77 -0.11 12.48 -5.71
N GLN A 78 -1.40 12.73 -5.75
CA GLN A 78 -2.00 13.48 -6.84
C GLN A 78 -2.13 14.95 -6.48
N ILE A 79 -1.82 15.83 -7.45
CA ILE A 79 -2.07 17.25 -7.29
C ILE A 79 -3.53 17.48 -7.67
N ILE A 80 -4.35 17.87 -6.70
CA ILE A 80 -5.77 18.08 -6.91
C ILE A 80 -6.02 19.55 -7.24
N SER A 81 -6.69 19.82 -8.37
CA SER A 81 -7.04 21.17 -8.75
C SER A 81 -8.04 21.76 -7.75
N PRO A 82 -8.14 23.11 -7.65
CA PRO A 82 -9.11 23.72 -6.74
C PRO A 82 -10.55 23.25 -6.98
N ILE A 83 -10.91 23.05 -8.23
CA ILE A 83 -12.25 22.58 -8.59
C ILE A 83 -12.47 21.15 -8.11
N GLN A 84 -11.51 20.28 -8.33
CA GLN A 84 -11.59 18.90 -7.87
C GLN A 84 -11.66 18.81 -6.35
N LEU A 85 -10.88 19.62 -5.68
CA LEU A 85 -10.90 19.67 -4.22
C LEU A 85 -12.26 20.08 -3.69
N PHE A 86 -12.87 21.07 -4.30
CA PHE A 86 -14.19 21.53 -3.95
C PHE A 86 -15.24 20.43 -4.11
N LYS A 87 -15.20 19.70 -5.23
CA LYS A 87 -16.11 18.60 -5.48
C LYS A 87 -15.94 17.47 -4.47
N LEU A 88 -14.69 17.16 -4.10
CA LEU A 88 -14.45 16.14 -3.09
C LEU A 88 -15.02 16.51 -1.73
N ARG A 89 -14.88 17.76 -1.34
CA ARG A 89 -15.46 18.25 -0.09
C ARG A 89 -16.97 18.09 -0.09
N GLY A 90 -17.63 18.43 -1.19
CA GLY A 90 -19.06 18.26 -1.33
C GLY A 90 -19.48 16.80 -1.19
N LYS A 91 -18.73 15.90 -1.78
CA LYS A 91 -19.00 14.46 -1.68
C LYS A 91 -18.88 13.98 -0.24
N ILE A 92 -17.82 14.35 0.43
CA ILE A 92 -17.57 13.94 1.81
C ILE A 92 -18.70 14.44 2.71
N ARG A 93 -19.11 15.69 2.52
CA ARG A 93 -20.16 16.28 3.31
C ARG A 93 -21.49 15.54 3.14
N ARG A 94 -21.82 15.17 1.92
CA ARG A 94 -23.05 14.42 1.65
C ARG A 94 -23.04 13.06 2.30
N ARG A 95 -21.90 12.39 2.32
CA ARG A 95 -21.79 11.09 2.98
C ARG A 95 -22.00 11.24 4.49
N ALA A 96 -21.39 12.25 5.09
CA ALA A 96 -21.50 12.47 6.51
C ALA A 96 -22.95 12.76 6.90
N SER A 97 -23.67 13.55 6.13
CA SER A 97 -25.06 13.87 6.43
C SER A 97 -26.01 12.71 6.18
N GLY A 98 -25.64 11.79 5.35
CA GLY A 98 -26.47 10.63 5.03
C GLY A 98 -26.45 9.55 6.08
N THR A 99 -25.60 9.63 7.00
CA THR A 99 -25.55 8.68 8.08
C THR A 99 -26.27 9.17 9.27
N ASN A 100 -26.64 9.43 9.77
CA ASN A 100 -26.78 9.51 10.93
C ASN A 100 -26.73 9.69 11.83
N HIS A 101 -26.76 10.19 11.57
CA HIS A 101 -26.23 10.24 12.31
C HIS A 101 -25.96 10.24 13.16
N ASP A 102 -26.13 10.45 13.35
CA ASP A 102 -25.56 10.46 14.33
C ASP A 102 -24.55 10.40 14.81
N ALA A 103 -24.38 10.46 14.54
CA ALA A 103 -23.23 10.33 15.10
C ALA A 103 -22.31 11.06 14.93
N ILE A 104 -22.65 11.67 14.61
CA ILE A 104 -21.69 12.13 14.72
C ILE A 104 -21.62 12.97 14.99
N THR A 105 -22.26 13.27 15.03
CA THR A 105 -21.79 13.75 15.42
C THR A 105 -21.58 13.95 16.03
N SER A 106 -22.07 14.12 16.25
CA SER A 106 -21.42 14.11 16.96
C SER A 106 -20.67 14.22 16.96
N GLN A 107 -20.86 14.32 16.57
CA GLN A 107 -19.80 14.38 16.59
C GLN A 107 -19.38 14.80 16.19
N ARG A 108 -19.88 15.17 15.99
CA ARG A 108 -19.21 15.56 15.75
C ARG A 108 -18.72 15.85 15.76
N ASN A 109 -19.25 16.22 15.91
CA ASN A 109 -18.40 16.36 16.02
C ASN A 109 -17.73 16.30 15.96
N LYS A 110 -17.71 16.50 15.92
CA LYS A 110 -16.79 16.18 15.85
C LYS A 110 -16.05 16.18 15.17
N ILE A 111 -16.21 16.25 14.69
CA ILE A 111 -15.26 16.12 14.09
C ILE A 111 -14.80 16.45 13.84
N THR A 112 -15.01 16.55 13.82
CA THR A 112 -14.22 16.68 13.74
C THR A 112 -13.56 16.84 13.78
N LYS A 113 -13.81 17.26 13.85
CA LYS A 113 -13.01 17.26 13.91
C LYS A 113 -12.23 17.06 13.79
N GLU A 114 -12.54 17.11 13.64
CA GLU A 114 -11.72 16.70 13.44
C GLU A 114 -11.38 16.30 12.82
N ASP A 115 -11.86 16.25 12.55
CA ASP A 115 -11.33 15.79 11.89
C ASP A 115 -10.97 15.61 11.15
N LEU A 116 -11.11 15.72 11.03
CA LEU A 116 -10.57 15.53 10.40
C LEU A 116 -9.93 15.23 10.10
N ASP A 117 -10.07 15.40 10.13
CA ASP A 117 -9.37 14.96 9.80
C ASP A 117 -9.19 14.52 9.30
N TRP A 118 -9.29 14.57 9.04
CA TRP A 118 -9.03 13.95 8.39
C TRP A 118 -8.88 13.97 8.30
#